data_c8ef457bc28705598ad6f6bd7b49b44b
#
_entry.id   c8ef457bc28705598ad6f6bd7b49b44b
#
_cell.length_a   1.000
_cell.length_b   1.000
_cell.length_c   1.000
_cell.angle_alpha   90.00
_cell.angle_beta   90.00
_cell.angle_gamma   90.00
#
_symmetry.space_group_name_H-M   'P 1'
#
loop_
_entity.id
_entity.type
_entity.pdbx_description
1 polymer ?
#
loop_
_entity_poly.entity_id
_entity_poly.type
_entity_poly.pdbx_seq_one_letter_code
_entity_poly.pdbx_strand_id
1 'polypeptide(L)'
;MNPLQHIEQTYNFQYPKLYHRLWEDGMLDVRWQKERWWEEVFPELKKNPPLLLFRDQFMGLDDPEEIVNLIEDYKSQRGIKAEYLLVPFASECEGDVCFFYHREKPELPPVIVKDWYDFDSAEIIADNLQNFIFYGLLSIVYSIYAKASSLSDFYENIANIYRTHHSYLSEEQAQVIKEIYNRKLTNFPCSANKEENRYSSYLIAKHLSDYTALLSDEEYIDLLNKYNPISTPEDDREFFII
;
A
#
# COMPACT_ATOMS: atom_id res chain seq x y z
N MET A 1 16.38 -22.46 -5.52
CA MET A 1 16.47 -21.01 -5.84
C MET A 1 15.24 -20.36 -5.24
N ASN A 2 15.39 -19.22 -4.56
CA ASN A 2 14.23 -18.47 -4.05
C ASN A 2 13.40 -18.00 -5.26
N PRO A 3 12.06 -18.13 -5.27
CA PRO A 3 11.20 -17.70 -6.38
C PRO A 3 11.45 -16.24 -6.81
N LEU A 4 11.64 -15.32 -5.87
CA LEU A 4 11.95 -13.93 -6.18
C LEU A 4 13.27 -13.77 -6.95
N GLN A 5 14.32 -14.53 -6.58
CA GLN A 5 15.59 -14.51 -7.29
C GLN A 5 15.47 -15.01 -8.73
N HIS A 6 14.56 -15.94 -9.00
CA HIS A 6 14.28 -16.38 -10.36
C HIS A 6 13.66 -15.26 -11.20
N ILE A 7 12.68 -14.54 -10.64
CA ILE A 7 12.06 -13.37 -11.29
C ILE A 7 13.09 -12.28 -11.55
N GLU A 8 13.92 -11.92 -10.54
CA GLU A 8 14.99 -10.94 -10.67
C GLU A 8 15.93 -11.27 -11.84
N GLN A 9 16.37 -12.53 -11.94
CA GLN A 9 17.26 -12.98 -13.02
C GLN A 9 16.58 -12.97 -14.38
N THR A 10 15.31 -13.38 -14.46
CA THR A 10 14.54 -13.45 -15.71
C THR A 10 14.33 -12.06 -16.32
N TYR A 11 14.05 -11.07 -15.48
CA TYR A 11 13.72 -9.72 -15.92
C TYR A 11 14.84 -8.69 -15.73
N ASN A 12 15.98 -9.11 -15.21
CA ASN A 12 17.19 -8.30 -14.99
C ASN A 12 16.93 -7.05 -14.14
N PHE A 13 16.43 -7.26 -12.93
CA PHE A 13 16.25 -6.24 -11.89
C PHE A 13 16.55 -6.82 -10.51
N GLN A 14 16.46 -6.03 -9.45
CA GLN A 14 16.55 -6.48 -8.06
C GLN A 14 15.41 -5.92 -7.24
N TYR A 15 14.72 -6.77 -6.49
CA TYR A 15 13.76 -6.32 -5.49
C TYR A 15 14.46 -5.53 -4.37
N PRO A 16 13.78 -4.54 -3.77
CA PRO A 16 14.28 -3.93 -2.53
C PRO A 16 14.50 -4.99 -1.46
N LYS A 17 15.58 -4.85 -0.67
CA LYS A 17 15.87 -5.77 0.45
C LYS A 17 14.68 -5.90 1.43
N LEU A 18 13.94 -4.82 1.60
CA LEU A 18 12.74 -4.78 2.42
C LEU A 18 11.65 -5.72 1.88
N TYR A 19 11.52 -5.85 0.55
CA TYR A 19 10.56 -6.75 -0.07
C TYR A 19 10.94 -8.23 0.14
N HIS A 20 12.21 -8.58 -0.01
CA HIS A 20 12.68 -9.92 0.33
C HIS A 20 12.34 -10.28 1.78
N ARG A 21 12.53 -9.35 2.71
CA ARG A 21 12.20 -9.55 4.10
C ARG A 21 10.69 -9.74 4.32
N LEU A 22 9.83 -8.94 3.67
CA LEU A 22 8.37 -9.12 3.74
C LEU A 22 7.95 -10.50 3.23
N TRP A 23 8.58 -10.96 2.15
CA TRP A 23 8.34 -12.30 1.58
C TRP A 23 8.76 -13.41 2.55
N GLU A 24 9.95 -13.33 3.09
CA GLU A 24 10.50 -14.32 4.03
C GLU A 24 9.70 -14.38 5.35
N ASP A 25 9.22 -13.24 5.82
CA ASP A 25 8.38 -13.12 7.02
C ASP A 25 6.90 -13.53 6.78
N GLY A 26 6.52 -13.89 5.54
CA GLY A 26 5.15 -14.29 5.18
C GLY A 26 4.15 -13.13 5.21
N MET A 27 4.62 -11.88 5.11
CA MET A 27 3.77 -10.69 5.21
C MET A 27 2.86 -10.47 4.01
N LEU A 28 3.04 -11.20 2.92
CA LEU A 28 2.22 -11.10 1.71
C LEU A 28 1.13 -12.17 1.66
N ASP A 29 1.22 -13.22 2.49
CA ASP A 29 0.27 -14.34 2.52
C ASP A 29 -1.05 -13.96 3.21
N VAL A 30 -2.04 -13.62 2.43
CA VAL A 30 -3.41 -13.30 2.88
C VAL A 30 -4.39 -14.46 2.72
N ARG A 31 -3.98 -15.57 2.12
CA ARG A 31 -4.78 -16.81 1.94
C ARG A 31 -6.15 -16.58 1.31
N TRP A 32 -6.24 -15.67 0.33
CA TRP A 32 -7.51 -15.28 -0.31
C TRP A 32 -8.27 -16.42 -0.98
N GLN A 33 -7.59 -17.50 -1.34
CA GLN A 33 -8.16 -18.64 -2.05
C GLN A 33 -9.10 -19.52 -1.20
N LYS A 34 -9.26 -19.21 0.10
CA LYS A 34 -10.15 -19.96 1.00
C LYS A 34 -11.59 -19.49 0.84
N GLU A 35 -12.52 -20.42 0.54
CA GLU A 35 -13.94 -20.12 0.27
C GLU A 35 -14.65 -19.33 1.40
N ARG A 36 -14.27 -19.53 2.65
CA ARG A 36 -14.88 -18.86 3.80
C ARG A 36 -13.88 -17.92 4.48
N TRP A 37 -13.24 -17.09 3.66
CA TRP A 37 -12.14 -16.24 4.12
C TRP A 37 -12.51 -15.33 5.30
N TRP A 38 -13.67 -14.65 5.23
CA TRP A 38 -14.12 -13.74 6.28
C TRP A 38 -14.43 -14.41 7.61
N GLU A 39 -14.91 -15.67 7.58
CA GLU A 39 -15.29 -16.43 8.78
C GLU A 39 -14.12 -17.23 9.36
N GLU A 40 -13.26 -17.78 8.53
CA GLU A 40 -12.26 -18.75 8.94
C GLU A 40 -10.82 -18.18 8.93
N VAL A 41 -10.48 -17.34 7.96
CA VAL A 41 -9.11 -16.84 7.78
C VAL A 41 -8.91 -15.48 8.41
N PHE A 42 -9.80 -14.52 8.12
CA PHE A 42 -9.67 -13.15 8.61
C PHE A 42 -9.55 -13.04 10.14
N PRO A 43 -10.31 -13.79 10.99
CA PRO A 43 -10.15 -13.76 12.44
C PRO A 43 -8.76 -14.20 12.92
N GLU A 44 -8.11 -15.12 12.20
CA GLU A 44 -6.74 -15.54 12.50
C GLU A 44 -5.71 -14.51 12.06
N LEU A 45 -5.88 -13.96 10.85
CA LEU A 45 -4.99 -12.91 10.33
C LEU A 45 -5.02 -11.64 11.18
N LYS A 46 -6.16 -11.26 11.77
CA LYS A 46 -6.26 -10.12 12.70
C LYS A 46 -5.29 -10.21 13.88
N LYS A 47 -4.94 -11.41 14.33
CA LYS A 47 -4.00 -11.63 15.45
C LYS A 47 -2.55 -11.36 15.04
N ASN A 48 -2.19 -11.68 13.81
CA ASN A 48 -0.88 -11.41 13.22
C ASN A 48 -1.06 -10.86 11.80
N PRO A 49 -1.47 -9.59 11.67
CA PRO A 49 -1.83 -9.04 10.39
C PRO A 49 -0.66 -9.06 9.39
N PRO A 50 -0.86 -9.65 8.20
CA PRO A 50 0.07 -9.47 7.08
C PRO A 50 0.03 -8.03 6.59
N LEU A 51 0.86 -7.72 5.58
CA LEU A 51 1.05 -6.37 5.07
C LEU A 51 -0.29 -5.72 4.73
N LEU A 52 -0.58 -4.63 5.42
CA LEU A 52 -1.74 -3.76 5.20
C LEU A 52 -3.10 -4.49 5.12
N LEU A 53 -3.28 -5.60 5.87
CA LEU A 53 -4.50 -6.42 5.90
C LEU A 53 -5.81 -5.60 5.98
N PHE A 54 -5.79 -4.46 6.68
CA PHE A 54 -6.98 -3.62 6.87
C PHE A 54 -7.12 -2.51 5.81
N ARG A 55 -6.14 -2.34 4.93
CA ARG A 55 -6.28 -1.43 3.80
C ARG A 55 -7.36 -1.97 2.86
N ASP A 56 -8.24 -1.08 2.43
CA ASP A 56 -9.39 -1.51 1.63
C ASP A 56 -8.93 -2.16 0.32
N GLN A 57 -9.39 -3.38 0.12
CA GLN A 57 -9.11 -4.20 -1.07
C GLN A 57 -7.62 -4.40 -1.44
N PHE A 58 -6.70 -4.11 -0.52
CA PHE A 58 -5.28 -4.40 -0.72
C PHE A 58 -5.00 -5.90 -0.54
N MET A 59 -4.39 -6.49 -1.54
CA MET A 59 -4.00 -7.91 -1.59
C MET A 59 -2.53 -8.00 -2.01
N GLY A 60 -1.69 -8.50 -1.11
CA GLY A 60 -0.31 -8.85 -1.47
C GLY A 60 -0.28 -10.00 -2.48
N LEU A 61 0.64 -9.94 -3.44
CA LEU A 61 0.88 -11.02 -4.38
C LEU A 61 1.99 -11.91 -3.83
N ASP A 62 1.66 -13.15 -3.50
CA ASP A 62 2.57 -14.17 -2.96
C ASP A 62 2.79 -15.35 -3.91
N ASP A 63 2.11 -15.36 -5.07
CA ASP A 63 2.31 -16.35 -6.13
C ASP A 63 3.30 -15.84 -7.21
N PRO A 64 4.49 -16.47 -7.34
CA PRO A 64 5.48 -16.08 -8.34
C PRO A 64 4.99 -16.23 -9.80
N GLU A 65 4.11 -17.18 -10.07
CA GLU A 65 3.53 -17.40 -11.40
C GLU A 65 2.60 -16.24 -11.78
N GLU A 66 1.78 -15.77 -10.83
CA GLU A 66 0.90 -14.62 -11.02
C GLU A 66 1.72 -13.36 -11.29
N ILE A 67 2.77 -13.11 -10.51
CA ILE A 67 3.68 -11.97 -10.73
C ILE A 67 4.28 -12.00 -12.14
N VAL A 68 4.77 -13.16 -12.59
CA VAL A 68 5.34 -13.32 -13.93
C VAL A 68 4.31 -13.05 -15.03
N ASN A 69 3.11 -13.58 -14.89
CA ASN A 69 2.03 -13.38 -15.86
C ASN A 69 1.68 -11.88 -15.98
N LEU A 70 1.55 -11.17 -14.87
CA LEU A 70 1.27 -9.74 -14.87
C LEU A 70 2.42 -8.93 -15.51
N ILE A 71 3.69 -9.26 -15.25
CA ILE A 71 4.83 -8.59 -15.91
C ILE A 71 4.76 -8.76 -17.44
N GLU A 72 4.41 -9.96 -17.94
CA GLU A 72 4.28 -10.21 -19.37
C GLU A 72 3.06 -9.48 -19.97
N ASP A 73 1.96 -9.39 -19.24
CA ASP A 73 0.79 -8.63 -19.67
C ASP A 73 1.08 -7.14 -19.78
N TYR A 74 1.81 -6.56 -18.85
CA TYR A 74 2.25 -5.15 -18.94
C TYR A 74 3.11 -4.88 -20.18
N LYS A 75 4.03 -5.78 -20.51
CA LYS A 75 4.87 -5.65 -21.70
C LYS A 75 4.08 -5.77 -22.99
N SER A 76 3.09 -6.66 -23.04
CA SER A 76 2.38 -6.99 -24.27
C SER A 76 1.14 -6.14 -24.53
N GLN A 77 0.43 -5.70 -23.48
CA GLN A 77 -0.89 -5.08 -23.61
C GLN A 77 -0.90 -3.60 -23.27
N ARG A 78 -0.04 -3.15 -22.35
CA ARG A 78 -0.06 -1.77 -21.85
C ARG A 78 0.86 -0.81 -22.59
N GLY A 79 1.66 -1.29 -23.55
CA GLY A 79 2.54 -0.44 -24.35
C GLY A 79 3.60 0.31 -23.52
N ILE A 80 4.08 -0.30 -22.42
CA ILE A 80 5.12 0.31 -21.58
C ILE A 80 6.42 0.38 -22.38
N LYS A 81 7.03 1.56 -22.40
CA LYS A 81 8.32 1.79 -23.09
C LYS A 81 9.39 0.82 -22.57
N ALA A 82 10.26 0.35 -23.46
CA ALA A 82 11.24 -0.69 -23.16
C ALA A 82 12.27 -0.31 -22.06
N GLU A 83 12.48 1.00 -21.85
CA GLU A 83 13.32 1.52 -20.77
C GLU A 83 12.71 1.39 -19.37
N TYR A 84 11.43 1.02 -19.27
CA TYR A 84 10.74 0.84 -17.99
C TYR A 84 10.38 -0.61 -17.70
N LEU A 85 10.19 -0.91 -16.43
CA LEU A 85 9.69 -2.21 -15.96
C LEU A 85 8.76 -1.99 -14.78
N LEU A 86 7.53 -2.46 -14.91
CA LEU A 86 6.58 -2.60 -13.81
C LEU A 86 6.66 -4.02 -13.25
N VAL A 87 6.80 -4.13 -11.93
CA VAL A 87 6.83 -5.41 -11.23
C VAL A 87 5.77 -5.36 -10.14
N PRO A 88 4.61 -6.02 -10.33
CA PRO A 88 3.52 -5.99 -9.36
C PRO A 88 3.91 -6.73 -8.09
N PHE A 89 3.44 -6.24 -6.95
CA PHE A 89 3.61 -6.91 -5.65
C PHE A 89 2.32 -6.92 -4.82
N ALA A 90 1.31 -6.19 -5.25
CA ALA A 90 -0.02 -6.22 -4.66
C ALA A 90 -1.05 -5.79 -5.70
N SER A 91 -2.31 -6.14 -5.47
CA SER A 91 -3.45 -5.60 -6.20
C SER A 91 -4.39 -4.83 -5.27
N GLU A 92 -5.11 -3.88 -5.84
CA GLU A 92 -6.21 -3.15 -5.23
C GLU A 92 -7.42 -3.17 -6.17
N CYS A 93 -8.61 -2.76 -5.69
CA CYS A 93 -9.86 -2.83 -6.44
C CYS A 93 -9.79 -2.34 -7.89
N GLU A 94 -9.02 -1.31 -8.15
CA GLU A 94 -9.02 -0.60 -9.43
C GLU A 94 -7.65 -0.59 -10.12
N GLY A 95 -6.68 -1.35 -9.60
CA GLY A 95 -5.34 -1.35 -10.16
C GLY A 95 -4.34 -2.21 -9.39
N ASP A 96 -3.17 -2.37 -9.96
CA ASP A 96 -2.06 -3.07 -9.34
C ASP A 96 -1.06 -2.09 -8.71
N VAL A 97 -0.48 -2.51 -7.59
CA VAL A 97 0.59 -1.78 -6.93
C VAL A 97 1.92 -2.39 -7.33
N CYS A 98 2.75 -1.58 -8.00
CA CYS A 98 3.95 -2.05 -8.67
C CYS A 98 5.20 -1.32 -8.19
N PHE A 99 6.33 -2.04 -8.23
CA PHE A 99 7.63 -1.41 -8.33
C PHE A 99 7.84 -0.92 -9.75
N PHE A 100 8.21 0.35 -9.90
CA PHE A 100 8.52 0.95 -11.18
C PHE A 100 10.04 1.18 -11.28
N TYR A 101 10.66 0.52 -12.24
CA TYR A 101 12.10 0.57 -12.50
C TYR A 101 12.41 1.30 -13.79
N HIS A 102 13.49 2.07 -13.79
CA HIS A 102 14.11 2.64 -14.99
C HIS A 102 15.31 1.76 -15.40
N ARG A 103 15.17 0.96 -16.45
CA ARG A 103 16.20 -0.03 -16.86
C ARG A 103 17.52 0.59 -17.28
N GLU A 104 17.49 1.80 -17.83
CA GLU A 104 18.70 2.53 -18.23
C GLU A 104 19.40 3.21 -17.05
N LYS A 105 18.75 3.27 -15.87
CA LYS A 105 19.26 3.87 -14.64
C LYS A 105 19.11 2.90 -13.48
N PRO A 106 19.79 1.74 -13.55
CA PRO A 106 19.63 0.66 -12.56
C PRO A 106 20.12 1.04 -11.15
N GLU A 107 20.87 2.13 -11.02
CA GLU A 107 21.31 2.69 -9.74
C GLU A 107 20.18 3.41 -8.98
N LEU A 108 19.11 3.81 -9.67
CA LEU A 108 17.96 4.42 -9.02
C LEU A 108 17.11 3.35 -8.33
N PRO A 109 16.70 3.57 -7.07
CA PRO A 109 15.75 2.67 -6.43
C PRO A 109 14.39 2.76 -7.13
N PRO A 110 13.61 1.66 -7.15
CA PRO A 110 12.27 1.70 -7.71
C PRO A 110 11.35 2.58 -6.86
N VAL A 111 10.50 3.36 -7.50
CA VAL A 111 9.37 4.01 -6.86
C VAL A 111 8.15 3.07 -6.85
N ILE A 112 7.16 3.37 -6.02
CA ILE A 112 5.92 2.61 -5.98
C ILE A 112 4.86 3.37 -6.78
N VAL A 113 4.24 2.68 -7.72
CA VAL A 113 3.16 3.22 -8.54
C VAL A 113 1.90 2.38 -8.37
N LYS A 114 0.74 3.00 -8.57
CA LYS A 114 -0.52 2.32 -8.80
C LYS A 114 -0.84 2.41 -10.29
N ASP A 115 -0.94 1.25 -10.94
CA ASP A 115 -1.39 1.11 -12.32
C ASP A 115 -2.90 0.89 -12.32
N TRP A 116 -3.65 1.81 -12.93
CA TRP A 116 -5.10 1.79 -12.93
C TRP A 116 -5.62 0.96 -14.12
N TYR A 117 -6.53 0.01 -13.88
CA TYR A 117 -7.03 -0.90 -14.93
C TYR A 117 -7.76 -0.18 -16.06
N ASP A 118 -8.51 0.88 -15.76
CA ASP A 118 -9.36 1.61 -16.72
C ASP A 118 -8.69 2.85 -17.32
N PHE A 119 -7.45 3.15 -16.93
CA PHE A 119 -6.73 4.33 -17.38
C PHE A 119 -5.39 3.93 -17.98
N ASP A 120 -5.01 4.59 -19.08
CA ASP A 120 -3.67 4.47 -19.64
C ASP A 120 -2.65 5.29 -18.82
N SER A 121 -2.74 5.22 -17.50
CA SER A 121 -1.92 6.00 -16.58
C SER A 121 -1.57 5.21 -15.31
N ALA A 122 -0.39 5.46 -14.78
CA ALA A 122 -0.03 5.06 -13.42
C ALA A 122 0.28 6.28 -12.58
N GLU A 123 0.02 6.17 -11.30
CA GLU A 123 0.25 7.22 -10.31
C GLU A 123 1.39 6.80 -9.38
N ILE A 124 2.38 7.67 -9.17
CA ILE A 124 3.39 7.46 -8.14
C ILE A 124 2.73 7.68 -6.78
N ILE A 125 2.71 6.64 -5.95
CA ILE A 125 2.09 6.67 -4.62
C ILE A 125 3.12 6.66 -3.48
N ALA A 126 4.37 6.30 -3.75
CA ALA A 126 5.45 6.42 -2.79
C ALA A 126 6.83 6.36 -3.47
N ASP A 127 7.82 7.07 -2.91
CA ASP A 127 9.21 7.06 -3.40
C ASP A 127 9.92 5.72 -3.15
N ASN A 128 9.42 4.91 -2.23
CA ASN A 128 9.98 3.60 -1.91
C ASN A 128 9.00 2.76 -1.09
N LEU A 129 9.30 1.47 -0.94
CA LEU A 129 8.44 0.52 -0.22
C LEU A 129 8.23 0.88 1.27
N GLN A 130 9.24 1.41 1.94
CA GLN A 130 9.12 1.80 3.36
C GLN A 130 8.13 2.96 3.54
N ASN A 131 8.20 3.97 2.67
CA ASN A 131 7.26 5.10 2.66
C ASN A 131 5.85 4.64 2.29
N PHE A 132 5.72 3.69 1.34
CA PHE A 132 4.45 3.06 1.01
C PHE A 132 3.81 2.36 2.22
N ILE A 133 4.59 1.59 3.00
CA ILE A 133 4.10 0.94 4.22
C ILE A 133 3.66 1.99 5.24
N PHE A 134 4.46 3.03 5.44
CA PHE A 134 4.11 4.12 6.36
C PHE A 134 2.81 4.83 5.95
N TYR A 135 2.67 5.18 4.67
CA TYR A 135 1.44 5.74 4.10
C TYR A 135 0.23 4.81 4.33
N GLY A 136 0.39 3.53 4.03
CA GLY A 136 -0.64 2.53 4.27
C GLY A 136 -1.07 2.47 5.73
N LEU A 137 -0.14 2.50 6.68
CA LEU A 137 -0.42 2.49 8.11
C LEU A 137 -1.15 3.75 8.59
N LEU A 138 -0.89 4.91 8.01
CA LEU A 138 -1.68 6.11 8.30
C LEU A 138 -3.11 5.98 7.78
N SER A 139 -3.29 5.41 6.58
CA SER A 139 -4.60 5.33 5.92
C SER A 139 -5.52 4.26 6.52
N ILE A 140 -4.99 3.13 7.00
CA ILE A 140 -5.81 2.00 7.46
C ILE A 140 -6.60 2.26 8.74
N VAL A 141 -6.28 3.30 9.50
CA VAL A 141 -6.98 3.63 10.77
C VAL A 141 -8.50 3.74 10.56
N TYR A 142 -8.91 4.33 9.46
CA TYR A 142 -10.33 4.47 9.11
C TYR A 142 -10.96 3.11 8.76
N SER A 143 -10.27 2.28 7.98
CA SER A 143 -10.74 0.95 7.60
C SER A 143 -10.82 0.00 8.79
N ILE A 144 -9.86 0.08 9.72
CA ILE A 144 -9.90 -0.71 10.97
C ILE A 144 -11.13 -0.35 11.79
N TYR A 145 -11.45 0.95 11.93
CA TYR A 145 -12.63 1.39 12.67
C TYR A 145 -13.91 0.83 12.06
N ALA A 146 -14.06 0.91 10.74
CA ALA A 146 -15.22 0.41 10.02
C ALA A 146 -15.39 -1.12 10.11
N LYS A 147 -14.27 -1.87 10.26
CA LYS A 147 -14.25 -3.34 10.35
C LYS A 147 -14.22 -3.87 11.79
N ALA A 148 -14.11 -2.99 12.78
CA ALA A 148 -14.09 -3.37 14.19
C ALA A 148 -15.50 -3.66 14.72
N SER A 149 -15.66 -4.76 15.45
CA SER A 149 -16.92 -5.15 16.08
C SER A 149 -17.20 -4.38 17.38
N SER A 150 -16.18 -3.76 17.95
CA SER A 150 -16.26 -2.97 19.18
C SER A 150 -15.04 -2.04 19.29
N LEU A 151 -15.10 -1.08 20.23
CA LEU A 151 -13.95 -0.22 20.54
C LEU A 151 -12.73 -1.01 21.04
N SER A 152 -12.96 -2.07 21.79
CA SER A 152 -11.87 -2.96 22.24
C SER A 152 -11.22 -3.68 21.06
N ASP A 153 -12.02 -4.22 20.14
CA ASP A 153 -11.56 -4.87 18.91
C ASP A 153 -10.76 -3.88 18.03
N PHE A 154 -11.20 -2.62 17.95
CA PHE A 154 -10.46 -1.58 17.24
C PHE A 154 -9.04 -1.39 17.80
N TYR A 155 -8.89 -1.19 19.12
CA TYR A 155 -7.57 -0.99 19.73
C TYR A 155 -6.69 -2.23 19.70
N GLU A 156 -7.28 -3.42 19.78
CA GLU A 156 -6.56 -4.69 19.62
C GLU A 156 -6.01 -4.82 18.18
N ASN A 157 -6.81 -4.51 17.17
CA ASN A 157 -6.37 -4.54 15.77
C ASN A 157 -5.21 -3.57 15.51
N ILE A 158 -5.30 -2.33 16.02
CA ILE A 158 -4.22 -1.33 15.93
C ILE A 158 -2.95 -1.83 16.61
N ALA A 159 -3.04 -2.38 17.81
CA ALA A 159 -1.88 -2.91 18.52
C ALA A 159 -1.23 -4.07 17.77
N ASN A 160 -2.03 -4.98 17.19
CA ASN A 160 -1.54 -6.09 16.39
C ASN A 160 -0.84 -5.61 15.13
N ILE A 161 -1.41 -4.64 14.40
CA ILE A 161 -0.78 -4.04 13.22
C ILE A 161 0.55 -3.37 13.58
N TYR A 162 0.58 -2.53 14.61
CA TYR A 162 1.85 -1.92 15.03
C TYR A 162 2.90 -2.97 15.32
N ARG A 163 2.56 -4.02 16.06
CA ARG A 163 3.47 -5.11 16.43
C ARG A 163 4.06 -5.83 15.22
N THR A 164 3.29 -6.06 14.18
CA THR A 164 3.75 -6.79 12.98
C THR A 164 4.47 -5.90 11.96
N HIS A 165 4.20 -4.57 11.95
CA HIS A 165 4.69 -3.69 10.90
C HIS A 165 5.83 -2.75 11.32
N HIS A 166 5.97 -2.41 12.61
CA HIS A 166 6.93 -1.38 13.06
C HIS A 166 8.37 -1.65 12.61
N SER A 167 8.77 -2.92 12.51
CA SER A 167 10.12 -3.30 12.12
C SER A 167 10.45 -3.04 10.63
N TYR A 168 9.44 -2.76 9.79
CA TYR A 168 9.61 -2.42 8.37
C TYR A 168 9.68 -0.91 8.12
N LEU A 169 9.58 -0.11 9.17
CA LEU A 169 9.65 1.35 9.15
C LEU A 169 11.03 1.84 9.61
N SER A 170 11.35 3.11 9.35
CA SER A 170 12.42 3.76 10.07
C SER A 170 12.05 3.96 11.54
N GLU A 171 13.05 4.18 12.40
CA GLU A 171 12.80 4.46 13.83
C GLU A 171 11.87 5.65 14.02
N GLU A 172 12.06 6.72 13.24
CA GLU A 172 11.23 7.91 13.29
C GLU A 172 9.80 7.63 12.85
N GLN A 173 9.59 6.94 11.71
CA GLN A 173 8.27 6.55 11.22
C GLN A 173 7.56 5.62 12.21
N ALA A 174 8.26 4.63 12.76
CA ALA A 174 7.71 3.72 13.75
C ALA A 174 7.26 4.45 15.03
N GLN A 175 8.02 5.44 15.46
CA GLN A 175 7.66 6.26 16.63
C GLN A 175 6.40 7.09 16.34
N VAL A 176 6.29 7.71 15.17
CA VAL A 176 5.09 8.47 14.76
C VAL A 176 3.86 7.59 14.75
N ILE A 177 3.92 6.42 14.10
CA ILE A 177 2.79 5.48 14.08
C ILE A 177 2.42 5.03 15.50
N LYS A 178 3.41 4.76 16.35
CA LYS A 178 3.18 4.40 17.76
C LYS A 178 2.43 5.48 18.52
N GLU A 179 2.82 6.73 18.34
CA GLU A 179 2.17 7.88 18.99
C GLU A 179 0.72 8.04 18.54
N ILE A 180 0.46 7.93 17.22
CA ILE A 180 -0.89 8.01 16.66
C ILE A 180 -1.76 6.85 17.18
N TYR A 181 -1.25 5.63 17.13
CA TYR A 181 -2.00 4.42 17.50
C TYR A 181 -2.29 4.32 19.00
N ASN A 182 -1.59 5.07 19.83
CA ASN A 182 -1.86 5.19 21.26
C ASN A 182 -2.89 6.30 21.61
N ARG A 183 -3.37 7.06 20.63
CA ARG A 183 -4.37 8.11 20.86
C ARG A 183 -5.75 7.53 21.14
N LYS A 184 -6.59 8.36 21.71
CA LYS A 184 -8.04 8.09 21.77
C LYS A 184 -8.68 8.53 20.47
N LEU A 185 -9.67 7.77 20.03
CA LEU A 185 -10.54 8.18 18.92
C LEU A 185 -11.21 9.52 19.23
N THR A 186 -11.16 10.41 18.27
CA THR A 186 -11.71 11.76 18.37
C THR A 186 -12.59 12.04 17.15
N ASN A 187 -13.67 12.76 17.33
CA ASN A 187 -14.49 13.23 16.22
C ASN A 187 -13.88 14.51 15.65
N PHE A 188 -13.62 14.50 14.35
CA PHE A 188 -13.13 15.64 13.61
C PHE A 188 -14.22 16.22 12.73
N PRO A 189 -14.37 17.57 12.66
CA PRO A 189 -15.32 18.17 11.74
C PRO A 189 -14.92 17.85 10.30
N CYS A 190 -15.89 17.47 9.48
CA CYS A 190 -15.67 17.24 8.07
C CYS A 190 -15.27 18.55 7.38
N SER A 191 -14.11 18.63 6.76
CA SER A 191 -13.70 19.82 6.03
C SER A 191 -14.65 20.06 4.84
N ALA A 192 -15.17 21.28 4.72
CA ALA A 192 -16.13 21.65 3.69
C ALA A 192 -15.55 21.67 2.25
N ASN A 193 -14.21 21.63 2.12
CA ASN A 193 -13.53 21.68 0.83
C ASN A 193 -13.30 20.30 0.24
N LYS A 194 -14.40 19.70 -0.23
CA LYS A 194 -14.40 18.34 -0.81
C LYS A 194 -13.81 18.25 -2.22
N GLU A 195 -13.54 19.36 -2.90
CA GLU A 195 -13.13 19.34 -4.31
C GLU A 195 -11.62 19.25 -4.55
N GLU A 196 -10.79 19.58 -3.55
CA GLU A 196 -9.34 19.63 -3.72
C GLU A 196 -8.58 18.37 -3.26
N ASN A 197 -9.21 17.45 -2.53
CA ASN A 197 -8.55 16.25 -2.03
C ASN A 197 -9.08 14.98 -2.72
N ARG A 198 -8.49 14.60 -3.84
CA ARG A 198 -8.75 13.29 -4.48
C ARG A 198 -8.49 12.10 -3.56
N TYR A 199 -7.65 12.26 -2.54
CA TYR A 199 -7.36 11.25 -1.51
C TYR A 199 -8.39 11.17 -0.40
N SER A 200 -9.13 12.22 -0.09
CA SER A 200 -10.14 12.23 0.97
C SER A 200 -11.47 11.61 0.55
N SER A 201 -11.74 11.42 -0.74
CA SER A 201 -13.03 10.90 -1.20
C SER A 201 -13.31 9.46 -0.79
N TYR A 202 -12.29 8.65 -0.56
CA TYR A 202 -12.42 7.29 -0.03
C TYR A 202 -12.62 7.24 1.49
N LEU A 203 -12.21 8.27 2.21
CA LEU A 203 -12.20 8.31 3.67
C LEU A 203 -13.46 8.91 4.28
N ILE A 204 -14.31 9.53 3.49
CA ILE A 204 -15.50 10.20 4.00
C ILE A 204 -16.71 9.30 3.77
N ALA A 205 -17.17 8.65 4.84
CA ALA A 205 -18.51 8.09 4.87
C ALA A 205 -19.49 9.19 4.47
N LYS A 206 -20.16 9.00 3.36
CA LYS A 206 -20.87 9.98 2.51
C LYS A 206 -21.94 10.82 3.21
N HIS A 207 -22.18 10.67 4.52
CA HIS A 207 -23.32 11.22 5.23
C HIS A 207 -23.05 11.72 6.65
N LEU A 208 -21.79 11.79 7.12
CA LEU A 208 -21.52 12.32 8.45
C LEU A 208 -20.97 13.74 8.36
N SER A 209 -21.48 14.64 9.15
CA SER A 209 -20.92 15.98 9.36
C SER A 209 -19.54 15.91 10.02
N ASP A 210 -19.29 14.82 10.75
CA ASP A 210 -18.06 14.54 11.46
C ASP A 210 -17.62 13.10 11.20
N TYR A 211 -16.31 12.82 11.32
CA TYR A 211 -15.79 11.48 11.30
C TYR A 211 -14.95 11.18 12.54
N THR A 212 -14.87 9.91 12.88
CA THR A 212 -14.12 9.44 14.05
C THR A 212 -12.79 8.85 13.61
N ALA A 213 -11.68 9.41 14.08
CA ALA A 213 -10.33 9.00 13.70
C ALA A 213 -9.31 9.21 14.83
N LEU A 214 -8.05 8.80 14.60
CA LEU A 214 -6.90 9.05 15.47
C LEU A 214 -6.12 10.31 15.09
N LEU A 215 -6.34 10.86 13.89
CA LEU A 215 -5.70 12.07 13.38
C LEU A 215 -6.67 12.84 12.49
N SER A 216 -6.45 14.14 12.35
CA SER A 216 -7.20 15.00 11.44
C SER A 216 -6.68 14.88 10.00
N ASP A 217 -7.47 15.36 9.03
CA ASP A 217 -7.03 15.44 7.62
C ASP A 217 -5.78 16.30 7.45
N GLU A 218 -5.70 17.43 8.16
CA GLU A 218 -4.55 18.33 8.12
C GLU A 218 -3.28 17.63 8.62
N GLU A 219 -3.35 16.97 9.78
CA GLU A 219 -2.23 16.21 10.33
C GLU A 219 -1.83 15.05 9.41
N TYR A 220 -2.80 14.37 8.80
CA TYR A 220 -2.53 13.31 7.83
C TYR A 220 -1.75 13.84 6.62
N ILE A 221 -2.17 14.96 6.04
CA ILE A 221 -1.49 15.61 4.91
C ILE A 221 -0.07 16.07 5.30
N ASP A 222 0.09 16.67 6.47
CA ASP A 222 1.40 17.10 6.95
C ASP A 222 2.38 15.94 7.12
N LEU A 223 1.90 14.82 7.64
CA LEU A 223 2.70 13.60 7.77
C LEU A 223 3.05 12.99 6.42
N LEU A 224 2.12 12.99 5.46
CA LEU A 224 2.42 12.55 4.09
C LEU A 224 3.49 13.42 3.45
N ASN A 225 3.34 14.74 3.50
CA ASN A 225 4.31 15.67 2.93
C ASN A 225 5.70 15.52 3.54
N LYS A 226 5.77 15.17 4.82
CA LYS A 226 7.04 14.97 5.52
C LYS A 226 7.73 13.65 5.21
N TYR A 227 6.99 12.54 5.18
CA TYR A 227 7.55 11.18 5.15
C TYR A 227 7.34 10.44 3.83
N ASN A 228 6.48 10.94 2.98
CA ASN A 228 6.25 10.43 1.64
C ASN A 228 6.10 11.61 0.65
N PRO A 229 7.12 12.49 0.55
CA PRO A 229 7.09 13.58 -0.42
C PRO A 229 7.14 12.96 -1.83
N ILE A 230 6.00 12.88 -2.47
CA ILE A 230 5.93 12.41 -3.86
C ILE A 230 6.52 13.51 -4.72
N SER A 231 7.70 13.25 -5.28
CA SER A 231 8.23 14.05 -6.38
C SER A 231 7.38 13.75 -7.61
N THR A 232 6.28 14.47 -7.79
CA THR A 232 5.49 14.36 -9.02
C THR A 232 6.39 14.72 -10.18
N PRO A 233 6.65 13.83 -11.15
CA PRO A 233 7.14 14.24 -12.45
C PRO A 233 6.08 15.19 -13.03
N GLU A 234 6.50 16.29 -13.64
CA GLU A 234 5.59 17.29 -14.21
C GLU A 234 4.63 16.73 -15.28
N ASP A 235 4.80 15.46 -15.68
CA ASP A 235 3.92 14.78 -16.63
C ASP A 235 3.81 13.28 -16.33
N ASP A 236 2.79 12.88 -15.55
CA ASP A 236 2.47 11.47 -15.25
C ASP A 236 2.16 10.63 -16.51
N ARG A 237 1.95 11.28 -17.68
CA ARG A 237 1.63 10.64 -18.96
C ARG A 237 2.84 10.18 -19.76
N GLU A 238 4.06 10.59 -19.42
CA GLU A 238 5.25 10.17 -20.17
C GLU A 238 5.63 8.69 -19.99
N PHE A 239 5.08 8.00 -18.99
CA PHE A 239 5.47 6.62 -18.69
C PHE A 239 4.86 5.56 -19.62
N PHE A 240 3.73 5.85 -20.27
CA PHE A 240 2.87 4.83 -20.85
C PHE A 240 2.70 4.86 -22.37
N ILE A 241 3.35 5.63 -23.16
CA ILE A 241 3.01 5.67 -24.59
C ILE A 241 4.21 5.31 -25.47
N ILE A 242 4.03 4.24 -26.27
CA ILE A 242 4.72 4.08 -27.55
C ILE A 242 4.02 4.95 -28.58
#